data_8b995a61b8885f63b17c29b208cc67b5
#
_entry.id   8b995a61b8885f63b17c29b208cc67b5
#
_cell.length_a   1.000
_cell.length_b   1.000
_cell.length_c   1.000
_cell.angle_alpha   90.00
_cell.angle_beta   90.00
_cell.angle_gamma   90.00
#
_symmetry.space_group_name_H-M   'P 1'
#
loop_
_entity.id
_entity.type
_entity.pdbx_description
1 polymer ?
#
loop_
_entity_poly.entity_id
_entity_poly.type
_entity_poly.pdbx_seq_one_letter_code
_entity_poly.pdbx_strand_id
1 'polypeptide(L)'
;MAADLFETYAVTVVATMVLASIFFAGNETMMIYPLSICGACVITSILGTYFVKLGKSNSIMGALYKGFIATAILSLIVLYFVTDLVVGFGTSLSIAGKSFNGLDLYICGVTGLAITGLIIWITEYYTGVDYRPVKSIAKSSETGHGTNVIQGLAISMESTALPALVIVFGIIITYSLAGLFGIAIAVTTMLALAGMVVALDAFGPVTDNAGGIAEMSELPEEVRKTTDSLDAVGNTTKAVTKGYAIGSAGLGALVLFGAYTADLEYFASNAVEGSYFFGVNPDFSLSNPYVVVGLLVGGMLPYLFAALGMTAVGRAGSAIVEEVRKQFKEKPGIMTGEDKPDYTCLLYTSPSPRDKRQSRMPSSA
;
A
#
# COMPACT_ATOMS: atom_id res chain seq x y z
N MET A 1 7.17 -7.31 -2.59
CA MET A 1 5.82 -7.02 -2.11
C MET A 1 5.85 -6.17 -0.84
N ALA A 2 6.46 -6.62 0.25
CA ALA A 2 6.52 -5.83 1.48
C ALA A 2 7.42 -4.58 1.40
N ALA A 3 8.33 -4.53 0.44
CA ALA A 3 9.28 -3.42 0.28
C ALA A 3 8.61 -2.08 -0.02
N ASP A 4 7.54 -2.08 -0.80
CA ASP A 4 6.77 -0.88 -1.14
C ASP A 4 6.02 -0.30 0.07
N LEU A 5 5.52 -1.15 0.96
CA LEU A 5 4.90 -0.72 2.22
C LEU A 5 5.93 -0.14 3.20
N PHE A 6 7.11 -0.75 3.29
CA PHE A 6 8.19 -0.24 4.13
C PHE A 6 8.73 1.10 3.61
N GLU A 7 8.89 1.24 2.30
CA GLU A 7 9.32 2.50 1.68
C GLU A 7 8.35 3.63 2.01
N THR A 8 7.05 3.43 1.79
CA THR A 8 6.01 4.42 2.11
C THR A 8 6.00 4.76 3.60
N TYR A 9 6.18 3.77 4.47
CA TYR A 9 6.29 3.96 5.93
C TYR A 9 7.48 4.86 6.28
N ALA A 10 8.67 4.54 5.80
CA ALA A 10 9.88 5.29 6.11
C ALA A 10 9.82 6.73 5.57
N VAL A 11 9.40 6.88 4.31
CA VAL A 11 9.28 8.20 3.66
C VAL A 11 8.26 9.08 4.38
N THR A 12 7.12 8.54 4.78
CA THR A 12 6.08 9.33 5.47
C THR A 12 6.51 9.76 6.86
N VAL A 13 7.16 8.88 7.63
CA VAL A 13 7.69 9.23 8.96
C VAL A 13 8.70 10.37 8.84
N VAL A 14 9.66 10.24 7.92
CA VAL A 14 10.68 11.27 7.66
C VAL A 14 10.03 12.57 7.21
N ALA A 15 9.10 12.52 6.26
CA ALA A 15 8.40 13.72 5.77
C ALA A 15 7.63 14.43 6.91
N THR A 16 6.97 13.68 7.78
CA THR A 16 6.26 14.24 8.94
C THR A 16 7.22 14.87 9.96
N MET A 17 8.39 14.24 10.17
CA MET A 17 9.45 14.80 11.01
C MET A 17 10.02 16.10 10.43
N VAL A 18 10.29 16.14 9.13
CA VAL A 18 10.74 17.36 8.43
C VAL A 18 9.69 18.46 8.54
N LEU A 19 8.42 18.13 8.27
CA LEU A 19 7.34 19.10 8.42
C LEU A 19 7.22 19.64 9.85
N ALA A 20 7.39 18.77 10.85
CA ALA A 20 7.42 19.17 12.26
C ALA A 20 8.58 20.09 12.57
N SER A 21 9.78 19.85 12.03
CA SER A 21 10.96 20.69 12.24
C SER A 21 10.81 22.12 11.69
N ILE A 22 10.05 22.25 10.59
CA ILE A 22 9.77 23.54 9.97
C ILE A 22 8.66 24.31 10.75
N PHE A 23 7.55 23.64 11.02
CA PHE A 23 6.38 24.26 11.64
C PHE A 23 6.56 24.57 13.13
N PHE A 24 7.37 23.77 13.83
CA PHE A 24 7.63 23.88 15.25
C PHE A 24 9.12 24.10 15.53
N ALA A 25 9.75 25.01 14.80
CA ALA A 25 11.18 25.29 14.91
C ALA A 25 11.62 25.42 16.38
N GLY A 26 12.61 24.62 16.78
CA GLY A 26 13.11 24.55 18.14
C GLY A 26 12.33 23.64 19.10
N ASN A 27 11.27 22.97 18.65
CA ASN A 27 10.54 21.98 19.45
C ASN A 27 10.87 20.54 18.99
N GLU A 28 11.93 19.97 19.56
CA GLU A 28 12.38 18.61 19.25
C GLU A 28 11.31 17.55 19.56
N THR A 29 10.45 17.80 20.54
CA THR A 29 9.38 16.87 20.92
C THR A 29 8.39 16.63 19.79
N MET A 30 8.02 17.69 19.07
CA MET A 30 7.11 17.58 17.93
C MET A 30 7.75 16.82 16.76
N MET A 31 9.07 16.92 16.59
CA MET A 31 9.81 16.19 15.57
C MET A 31 9.89 14.69 15.89
N ILE A 32 10.03 14.33 17.18
CA ILE A 32 10.11 12.93 17.62
C ILE A 32 8.72 12.26 17.69
N TYR A 33 7.63 13.02 17.75
CA TYR A 33 6.28 12.50 17.94
C TYR A 33 5.86 11.46 16.88
N PRO A 34 6.00 11.67 15.56
CA PRO A 34 5.66 10.64 14.55
C PRO A 34 6.50 9.37 14.69
N LEU A 35 7.79 9.50 15.02
CA LEU A 35 8.66 8.34 15.27
C LEU A 35 8.23 7.57 16.52
N SER A 36 7.80 8.28 17.58
CA SER A 36 7.29 7.67 18.82
C SER A 36 6.00 6.87 18.57
N ILE A 37 5.08 7.41 17.77
CA ILE A 37 3.86 6.69 17.35
C ILE A 37 4.23 5.40 16.65
N CYS A 38 5.07 5.50 15.63
CA CYS A 38 5.44 4.36 14.80
C CYS A 38 6.23 3.31 15.61
N GLY A 39 7.20 3.73 16.42
CA GLY A 39 7.98 2.82 17.25
C GLY A 39 7.14 2.05 18.28
N ALA A 40 6.22 2.74 18.96
CA ALA A 40 5.31 2.10 19.91
C ALA A 40 4.31 1.14 19.21
N CYS A 41 3.84 1.49 18.03
CA CYS A 41 2.90 0.65 17.27
C CYS A 41 3.55 -0.58 16.60
N VAL A 42 4.87 -0.66 16.49
CA VAL A 42 5.55 -1.92 16.14
C VAL A 42 5.26 -2.99 17.21
N ILE A 43 5.30 -2.60 18.49
CA ILE A 43 4.99 -3.52 19.60
C ILE A 43 3.54 -4.00 19.52
N THR A 44 2.60 -3.11 19.22
CA THR A 44 1.17 -3.49 19.05
C THR A 44 0.97 -4.44 17.87
N SER A 45 1.72 -4.26 16.78
CA SER A 45 1.70 -5.18 15.64
C SER A 45 2.19 -6.57 16.02
N ILE A 46 3.29 -6.67 16.77
CA ILE A 46 3.80 -7.95 17.27
C ILE A 46 2.77 -8.62 18.18
N LEU A 47 2.19 -7.89 19.13
CA LEU A 47 1.16 -8.42 20.02
C LEU A 47 -0.09 -8.86 19.25
N GLY A 48 -0.47 -8.11 18.20
CA GLY A 48 -1.60 -8.44 17.34
C GLY A 48 -1.49 -9.79 16.65
N THR A 49 -0.27 -10.21 16.29
CA THR A 49 -0.05 -11.52 15.63
C THR A 49 -0.48 -12.71 16.51
N TYR A 50 -0.40 -12.59 17.82
CA TYR A 50 -0.84 -13.67 18.75
C TYR A 50 -2.36 -13.89 18.73
N PHE A 51 -3.14 -12.93 18.21
CA PHE A 51 -4.59 -13.04 18.06
C PHE A 51 -5.01 -13.71 16.74
N VAL A 52 -4.06 -13.94 15.82
CA VAL A 52 -4.33 -14.66 14.57
C VAL A 52 -4.51 -16.14 14.89
N LYS A 53 -5.76 -16.53 15.14
CA LYS A 53 -6.14 -17.92 15.46
C LYS A 53 -7.41 -18.30 14.73
N LEU A 54 -7.40 -19.48 14.10
CA LEU A 54 -8.59 -20.07 13.52
C LEU A 54 -9.66 -20.26 14.61
N GLY A 55 -10.87 -19.81 14.31
CA GLY A 55 -12.02 -20.01 15.18
C GLY A 55 -12.83 -21.24 14.77
N LYS A 56 -13.94 -21.50 15.48
CA LYS A 56 -14.87 -22.60 15.18
C LYS A 56 -15.46 -22.57 13.77
N SER A 57 -15.50 -21.40 13.12
CA SER A 57 -16.01 -21.22 11.75
C SER A 57 -15.00 -21.62 10.67
N ASN A 58 -13.75 -21.92 11.00
CA ASN A 58 -12.65 -22.20 10.09
C ASN A 58 -12.44 -21.09 9.02
N SER A 59 -12.90 -19.86 9.31
CA SER A 59 -12.68 -18.71 8.42
C SER A 59 -11.25 -18.21 8.54
N ILE A 60 -10.45 -18.39 7.49
CA ILE A 60 -9.05 -17.96 7.42
C ILE A 60 -8.99 -16.43 7.46
N MET A 61 -9.79 -15.76 6.61
CA MET A 61 -9.85 -14.29 6.58
C MET A 61 -10.30 -13.72 7.94
N GLY A 62 -11.28 -14.36 8.59
CA GLY A 62 -11.71 -13.99 9.94
C GLY A 62 -10.62 -14.14 11.01
N ALA A 63 -9.71 -15.10 10.86
CA ALA A 63 -8.54 -15.26 11.75
C ALA A 63 -7.53 -14.12 11.55
N LEU A 64 -7.26 -13.73 10.31
CA LEU A 64 -6.37 -12.61 9.96
C LEU A 64 -6.94 -11.29 10.47
N TYR A 65 -8.25 -11.06 10.32
CA TYR A 65 -8.91 -9.86 10.85
C TYR A 65 -8.88 -9.76 12.37
N LYS A 66 -8.93 -10.86 13.11
CA LYS A 66 -8.75 -10.81 14.58
C LYS A 66 -7.40 -10.19 14.95
N GLY A 67 -6.34 -10.59 14.28
CA GLY A 67 -5.01 -10.01 14.49
C GLY A 67 -4.97 -8.53 14.11
N PHE A 68 -5.53 -8.18 12.95
CA PHE A 68 -5.58 -6.80 12.49
C PHE A 68 -6.40 -5.89 13.43
N ILE A 69 -7.61 -6.30 13.84
CA ILE A 69 -8.45 -5.53 14.76
C ILE A 69 -7.81 -5.41 16.13
N ALA A 70 -7.18 -6.49 16.64
CA ALA A 70 -6.43 -6.43 17.89
C ALA A 70 -5.28 -5.41 17.81
N THR A 71 -4.52 -5.43 16.72
CA THR A 71 -3.46 -4.43 16.46
C THR A 71 -4.04 -3.02 16.44
N ALA A 72 -5.14 -2.79 15.73
CA ALA A 72 -5.77 -1.47 15.62
C ALA A 72 -6.25 -0.94 16.99
N ILE A 73 -6.89 -1.78 17.80
CA ILE A 73 -7.35 -1.41 19.15
C ILE A 73 -6.16 -1.11 20.06
N LEU A 74 -5.14 -1.96 20.06
CA LEU A 74 -3.93 -1.73 20.85
C LEU A 74 -3.22 -0.45 20.41
N SER A 75 -3.14 -0.20 19.11
CA SER A 75 -2.53 1.03 18.56
C SER A 75 -3.34 2.28 18.93
N LEU A 76 -4.67 2.19 18.96
CA LEU A 76 -5.52 3.29 19.43
C LEU A 76 -5.22 3.66 20.90
N ILE A 77 -5.06 2.64 21.75
CA ILE A 77 -4.71 2.83 23.17
C ILE A 77 -3.29 3.41 23.31
N VAL A 78 -2.33 2.84 22.59
CA VAL A 78 -0.94 3.31 22.60
C VAL A 78 -0.83 4.74 22.08
N LEU A 79 -1.54 5.06 21.01
CA LEU A 79 -1.60 6.42 20.46
C LEU A 79 -2.08 7.44 21.50
N TYR A 80 -3.08 7.08 22.34
CA TYR A 80 -3.54 7.93 23.44
C TYR A 80 -2.39 8.27 24.39
N PHE A 81 -1.69 7.25 24.89
CA PHE A 81 -0.59 7.45 25.84
C PHE A 81 0.61 8.17 25.19
N VAL A 82 0.97 7.82 23.97
CA VAL A 82 2.07 8.49 23.25
C VAL A 82 1.76 9.97 23.03
N THR A 83 0.52 10.30 22.64
CA THR A 83 0.13 11.70 22.43
C THR A 83 0.17 12.48 23.75
N ASP A 84 -0.35 11.90 24.83
CA ASP A 84 -0.35 12.57 26.14
C ASP A 84 1.05 12.76 26.72
N LEU A 85 1.90 11.73 26.63
CA LEU A 85 3.27 11.77 27.15
C LEU A 85 4.20 12.66 26.32
N VAL A 86 4.08 12.67 25.00
CA VAL A 86 5.00 13.38 24.11
C VAL A 86 4.53 14.81 23.86
N VAL A 87 3.24 15.02 23.59
CA VAL A 87 2.69 16.33 23.23
C VAL A 87 1.95 16.97 24.41
N GLY A 88 1.15 16.16 25.12
CA GLY A 88 0.19 16.61 26.13
C GLY A 88 -1.11 17.11 25.51
N PHE A 89 -2.25 16.57 25.94
CA PHE A 89 -3.57 16.93 25.36
C PHE A 89 -3.94 18.40 25.50
N GLY A 90 -3.48 19.06 26.56
CA GLY A 90 -3.74 20.49 26.84
C GLY A 90 -2.75 21.45 26.18
N THR A 91 -1.72 20.96 25.51
CA THR A 91 -0.70 21.81 24.90
C THR A 91 -1.27 22.54 23.68
N SER A 92 -1.31 23.87 23.75
CA SER A 92 -1.73 24.71 22.62
C SER A 92 -0.60 24.84 21.61
N LEU A 93 -0.87 24.51 20.38
CA LEU A 93 0.03 24.57 19.23
C LEU A 93 -0.58 25.50 18.18
N SER A 94 0.23 26.13 17.36
CA SER A 94 -0.26 26.97 16.27
C SER A 94 0.64 26.84 15.04
N ILE A 95 0.03 26.77 13.85
CA ILE A 95 0.70 26.74 12.56
C ILE A 95 -0.05 27.69 11.61
N ALA A 96 0.64 28.62 11.00
CA ALA A 96 0.08 29.55 10.01
C ALA A 96 -1.24 30.24 10.48
N GLY A 97 -1.30 30.63 11.78
CA GLY A 97 -2.46 31.30 12.36
C GLY A 97 -3.60 30.37 12.79
N LYS A 98 -3.48 29.06 12.61
CA LYS A 98 -4.43 28.08 13.10
C LYS A 98 -3.96 27.49 14.42
N SER A 99 -4.79 27.61 15.46
CA SER A 99 -4.53 27.02 16.77
C SER A 99 -5.20 25.66 16.90
N PHE A 100 -4.52 24.71 17.50
CA PHE A 100 -5.00 23.35 17.80
C PHE A 100 -4.26 22.82 19.02
N ASN A 101 -4.64 21.67 19.52
CA ASN A 101 -4.05 21.09 20.73
C ASN A 101 -3.68 19.60 20.52
N GLY A 102 -3.09 18.97 21.53
CA GLY A 102 -2.72 17.56 21.47
C GLY A 102 -3.91 16.63 21.28
N LEU A 103 -5.11 16.99 21.75
CA LEU A 103 -6.32 16.21 21.52
C LEU A 103 -6.72 16.23 20.04
N ASP A 104 -6.57 17.36 19.36
CA ASP A 104 -6.84 17.46 17.91
C ASP A 104 -5.91 16.55 17.11
N LEU A 105 -4.62 16.46 17.52
CA LEU A 105 -3.67 15.53 16.92
C LEU A 105 -4.04 14.07 17.18
N TYR A 106 -4.50 13.73 18.39
CA TYR A 106 -5.01 12.40 18.69
C TYR A 106 -6.20 12.05 17.80
N ILE A 107 -7.17 12.97 17.62
CA ILE A 107 -8.32 12.76 16.73
C ILE A 107 -7.87 12.59 15.28
N CYS A 108 -6.88 13.34 14.82
CA CYS A 108 -6.27 13.13 13.50
C CYS A 108 -5.71 11.71 13.36
N GLY A 109 -5.02 11.22 14.39
CA GLY A 109 -4.49 9.86 14.41
C GLY A 109 -5.59 8.79 14.41
N VAL A 110 -6.65 8.97 15.21
CA VAL A 110 -7.85 8.10 15.19
C VAL A 110 -8.48 8.09 13.80
N THR A 111 -8.56 9.24 13.13
CA THR A 111 -9.07 9.36 11.76
C THR A 111 -8.21 8.53 10.80
N GLY A 112 -6.88 8.55 10.93
CA GLY A 112 -5.97 7.72 10.12
C GLY A 112 -6.24 6.22 10.30
N LEU A 113 -6.43 5.76 11.55
CA LEU A 113 -6.81 4.36 11.82
C LEU A 113 -8.17 4.00 11.23
N ALA A 114 -9.15 4.90 11.30
CA ALA A 114 -10.47 4.69 10.71
C ALA A 114 -10.41 4.61 9.17
N ILE A 115 -9.64 5.48 8.53
CA ILE A 115 -9.39 5.43 7.08
C ILE A 115 -8.79 4.07 6.70
N THR A 116 -7.81 3.57 7.45
CA THR A 116 -7.20 2.26 7.23
C THR A 116 -8.25 1.15 7.25
N GLY A 117 -9.09 1.11 8.28
CA GLY A 117 -10.16 0.10 8.40
C GLY A 117 -11.15 0.16 7.25
N LEU A 118 -11.57 1.36 6.85
CA LEU A 118 -12.51 1.56 5.74
C LEU A 118 -11.92 1.15 4.39
N ILE A 119 -10.67 1.50 4.11
CA ILE A 119 -9.99 1.11 2.86
C ILE A 119 -9.84 -0.41 2.78
N ILE A 120 -9.44 -1.07 3.87
CA ILE A 120 -9.34 -2.52 3.94
C ILE A 120 -10.70 -3.18 3.65
N TRP A 121 -11.75 -2.73 4.30
CA TRP A 121 -13.11 -3.25 4.10
C TRP A 121 -13.63 -3.04 2.67
N ILE A 122 -13.43 -1.84 2.09
CA ILE A 122 -13.81 -1.54 0.71
C ILE A 122 -13.04 -2.43 -0.26
N THR A 123 -11.74 -2.59 -0.06
CA THR A 123 -10.91 -3.41 -0.94
C THR A 123 -11.31 -4.88 -0.88
N GLU A 124 -11.62 -5.40 0.31
CA GLU A 124 -12.15 -6.77 0.45
C GLU A 124 -13.47 -6.94 -0.32
N TYR A 125 -14.38 -5.97 -0.24
CA TYR A 125 -15.62 -6.02 -1.00
C TYR A 125 -15.39 -6.16 -2.51
N TYR A 126 -14.40 -5.45 -3.07
CA TYR A 126 -14.10 -5.50 -4.50
C TYR A 126 -13.29 -6.72 -4.94
N THR A 127 -12.62 -7.41 -4.01
CA THR A 127 -11.66 -8.49 -4.32
C THR A 127 -12.03 -9.85 -3.74
N GLY A 128 -12.92 -9.90 -2.77
CA GLY A 128 -13.38 -11.14 -2.15
C GLY A 128 -14.33 -11.92 -3.08
N VAL A 129 -14.12 -13.24 -3.14
CA VAL A 129 -14.85 -14.16 -4.04
C VAL A 129 -16.35 -14.23 -3.78
N ASP A 130 -16.79 -13.89 -2.57
CA ASP A 130 -18.19 -13.95 -2.16
C ASP A 130 -19.02 -12.73 -2.56
N TYR A 131 -18.36 -11.66 -2.99
CA TYR A 131 -19.01 -10.38 -3.28
C TYR A 131 -19.38 -10.20 -4.76
N ARG A 132 -20.31 -9.29 -5.02
CA ARG A 132 -20.83 -8.96 -6.35
C ARG A 132 -19.73 -8.66 -7.38
N PRO A 133 -18.70 -7.86 -7.09
CA PRO A 133 -17.71 -7.48 -8.11
C PRO A 133 -17.02 -8.69 -8.73
N VAL A 134 -16.46 -9.57 -7.91
CA VAL A 134 -15.75 -10.77 -8.39
C VAL A 134 -16.72 -11.76 -9.06
N LYS A 135 -17.90 -11.97 -8.48
CA LYS A 135 -18.96 -12.82 -9.12
C LYS A 135 -19.38 -12.30 -10.49
N SER A 136 -19.43 -10.97 -10.69
CA SER A 136 -19.79 -10.39 -11.98
C SER A 136 -18.72 -10.61 -13.04
N ILE A 137 -17.43 -10.57 -12.66
CA ILE A 137 -16.31 -10.88 -13.55
C ILE A 137 -16.34 -12.37 -13.91
N ALA A 138 -16.53 -13.26 -12.94
CA ALA A 138 -16.63 -14.70 -13.17
C ALA A 138 -17.80 -15.02 -14.13
N LYS A 139 -18.96 -14.42 -13.94
CA LYS A 139 -20.13 -14.59 -14.81
C LYS A 139 -19.85 -14.10 -16.25
N SER A 140 -19.13 -13.00 -16.42
CA SER A 140 -18.80 -12.50 -17.76
C SER A 140 -17.85 -13.41 -18.54
N SER A 141 -17.12 -14.31 -17.86
CA SER A 141 -16.26 -15.31 -18.49
C SER A 141 -17.06 -16.35 -19.30
N GLU A 142 -18.33 -16.58 -18.95
CA GLU A 142 -19.22 -17.49 -19.67
C GLU A 142 -19.47 -17.04 -21.11
N THR A 143 -19.39 -15.74 -21.38
CA THR A 143 -19.65 -15.16 -22.70
C THR A 143 -18.38 -14.95 -23.52
N GLY A 144 -17.19 -15.16 -22.93
CA GLY A 144 -15.90 -15.15 -23.63
C GLY A 144 -14.85 -14.24 -22.98
N HIS A 145 -13.65 -14.31 -23.54
CA HIS A 145 -12.49 -13.57 -22.99
C HIS A 145 -12.62 -12.05 -23.10
N GLY A 146 -13.19 -11.55 -24.21
CA GLY A 146 -13.37 -10.11 -24.41
C GLY A 146 -14.31 -9.49 -23.37
N THR A 147 -15.42 -10.11 -23.09
CA THR A 147 -16.40 -9.68 -22.09
C THR A 147 -15.84 -9.75 -20.67
N ASN A 148 -15.03 -10.76 -20.38
CA ASN A 148 -14.34 -10.87 -19.10
C ASN A 148 -13.37 -9.69 -18.88
N VAL A 149 -12.53 -9.36 -19.87
CA VAL A 149 -11.60 -8.23 -19.79
C VAL A 149 -12.35 -6.90 -19.60
N ILE A 150 -13.43 -6.68 -20.35
CA ILE A 150 -14.24 -5.46 -20.24
C ILE A 150 -14.85 -5.36 -18.85
N GLN A 151 -15.42 -6.45 -18.34
CA GLN A 151 -16.02 -6.44 -16.99
C GLN A 151 -14.97 -6.21 -15.89
N GLY A 152 -13.78 -6.82 -16.05
CA GLY A 152 -12.66 -6.60 -15.14
C GLY A 152 -12.22 -5.13 -15.10
N LEU A 153 -12.08 -4.49 -16.27
CA LEU A 153 -11.78 -3.06 -16.36
C LEU A 153 -12.87 -2.19 -15.75
N ALA A 154 -14.16 -2.50 -15.99
CA ALA A 154 -15.28 -1.77 -15.43
C ALA A 154 -15.27 -1.83 -13.89
N ILE A 155 -15.09 -3.01 -13.31
CA ILE A 155 -14.98 -3.17 -11.84
C ILE A 155 -13.73 -2.46 -11.30
N SER A 156 -12.62 -2.51 -12.01
CA SER A 156 -11.39 -1.79 -11.61
C SER A 156 -11.64 -0.28 -11.54
N MET A 157 -12.33 0.30 -12.51
CA MET A 157 -12.69 1.73 -12.48
C MET A 157 -13.69 2.03 -11.35
N GLU A 158 -14.74 1.21 -11.19
CA GLU A 158 -15.73 1.35 -10.10
C GLU A 158 -15.06 1.35 -8.72
N SER A 159 -14.08 0.49 -8.51
CA SER A 159 -13.40 0.29 -7.23
C SER A 159 -12.58 1.51 -6.77
N THR A 160 -12.30 2.48 -7.63
CA THR A 160 -11.56 3.69 -7.26
C THR A 160 -12.40 4.71 -6.49
N ALA A 161 -13.73 4.68 -6.68
CA ALA A 161 -14.61 5.73 -6.19
C ALA A 161 -14.69 5.81 -4.65
N LEU A 162 -14.98 4.69 -3.99
CA LEU A 162 -15.14 4.67 -2.53
C LEU A 162 -13.83 4.99 -1.79
N PRO A 163 -12.68 4.39 -2.14
CA PRO A 163 -11.40 4.76 -1.52
C PRO A 163 -11.06 6.24 -1.70
N ALA A 164 -11.31 6.81 -2.89
CA ALA A 164 -11.07 8.22 -3.13
C ALA A 164 -11.92 9.11 -2.21
N LEU A 165 -13.21 8.79 -2.04
CA LEU A 165 -14.09 9.52 -1.11
C LEU A 165 -13.61 9.41 0.34
N VAL A 166 -13.20 8.23 0.80
CA VAL A 166 -12.66 8.02 2.16
C VAL A 166 -11.41 8.90 2.37
N ILE A 167 -10.51 8.94 1.40
CA ILE A 167 -9.31 9.79 1.45
C ILE A 167 -9.69 11.26 1.51
N VAL A 168 -10.60 11.72 0.64
CA VAL A 168 -11.07 13.12 0.61
C VAL A 168 -11.67 13.53 1.95
N PHE A 169 -12.57 12.73 2.52
CA PHE A 169 -13.14 13.02 3.82
C PHE A 169 -12.09 13.02 4.93
N GLY A 170 -11.14 12.09 4.88
CA GLY A 170 -10.02 12.07 5.82
C GLY A 170 -9.17 13.34 5.76
N ILE A 171 -8.84 13.82 4.56
CA ILE A 171 -8.12 15.07 4.35
C ILE A 171 -8.90 16.26 4.94
N ILE A 172 -10.20 16.38 4.63
CA ILE A 172 -11.03 17.49 5.10
C ILE A 172 -11.09 17.50 6.62
N ILE A 173 -11.33 16.36 7.26
CA ILE A 173 -11.41 16.26 8.72
C ILE A 173 -10.08 16.65 9.36
N THR A 174 -8.99 16.01 8.96
CA THR A 174 -7.68 16.21 9.61
C THR A 174 -7.10 17.59 9.33
N TYR A 175 -7.31 18.12 8.12
CA TYR A 175 -6.94 19.49 7.80
C TYR A 175 -7.75 20.52 8.58
N SER A 176 -9.05 20.26 8.79
CA SER A 176 -9.89 21.16 9.59
C SER A 176 -9.51 21.19 11.08
N LEU A 177 -8.94 20.11 11.61
CA LEU A 177 -8.47 20.03 13.00
C LEU A 177 -7.10 20.69 13.19
N ALA A 178 -6.08 20.22 12.51
CA ALA A 178 -4.69 20.63 12.73
C ALA A 178 -3.91 21.03 11.46
N GLY A 179 -4.63 21.44 10.41
CA GLY A 179 -4.01 21.84 9.14
C GLY A 179 -3.23 20.70 8.49
N LEU A 180 -2.16 21.07 7.79
CA LEU A 180 -1.31 20.12 7.08
C LEU A 180 -0.64 19.11 8.02
N PHE A 181 -0.29 19.53 9.23
CA PHE A 181 0.29 18.64 10.23
C PHE A 181 -0.71 17.59 10.73
N GLY A 182 -2.02 17.91 10.75
CA GLY A 182 -3.08 16.94 11.05
C GLY A 182 -3.15 15.82 10.00
N ILE A 183 -2.99 16.14 8.71
CA ILE A 183 -2.90 15.13 7.64
C ILE A 183 -1.65 14.27 7.84
N ALA A 184 -0.52 14.88 8.19
CA ALA A 184 0.73 14.18 8.42
C ALA A 184 0.63 13.17 9.58
N ILE A 185 -0.02 13.54 10.68
CA ILE A 185 -0.27 12.62 11.80
C ILE A 185 -1.26 11.51 11.41
N ALA A 186 -2.31 11.82 10.65
CA ALA A 186 -3.24 10.81 10.19
C ALA A 186 -2.57 9.73 9.31
N VAL A 187 -1.74 10.13 8.35
CA VAL A 187 -1.04 9.16 7.51
C VAL A 187 0.06 8.40 8.28
N THR A 188 0.71 9.05 9.23
CA THR A 188 1.67 8.39 10.14
C THR A 188 0.98 7.29 10.95
N THR A 189 -0.21 7.55 11.48
CA THR A 189 -0.97 6.54 12.25
C THR A 189 -1.58 5.45 11.36
N MET A 190 -1.99 5.76 10.14
CA MET A 190 -2.29 4.72 9.15
C MET A 190 -1.10 3.76 9.05
N LEU A 191 0.08 4.28 8.77
CA LEU A 191 1.30 3.49 8.57
C LEU A 191 1.85 2.86 9.85
N ALA A 192 1.44 3.33 11.03
CA ALA A 192 1.78 2.69 12.29
C ALA A 192 1.30 1.22 12.39
N LEU A 193 0.27 0.83 11.62
CA LEU A 193 -0.19 -0.55 11.48
C LEU A 193 0.64 -1.37 10.46
N ALA A 194 1.66 -0.78 9.83
CA ALA A 194 2.43 -1.42 8.75
C ALA A 194 3.01 -2.78 9.15
N GLY A 195 3.41 -2.99 10.40
CA GLY A 195 3.91 -4.28 10.86
C GLY A 195 2.92 -5.43 10.65
N MET A 196 1.66 -5.23 11.03
CA MET A 196 0.60 -6.23 10.79
C MET A 196 0.19 -6.29 9.32
N VAL A 197 0.14 -5.16 8.61
CA VAL A 197 -0.21 -5.11 7.19
C VAL A 197 0.85 -5.82 6.34
N VAL A 198 2.15 -5.66 6.65
CA VAL A 198 3.25 -6.39 6.00
C VAL A 198 3.14 -7.89 6.23
N ALA A 199 2.74 -8.33 7.43
CA ALA A 199 2.49 -9.74 7.69
C ALA A 199 1.33 -10.29 6.83
N LEU A 200 0.26 -9.52 6.66
CA LEU A 200 -0.86 -9.86 5.76
C LEU A 200 -0.43 -9.89 4.28
N ASP A 201 0.43 -8.97 3.85
CA ASP A 201 0.96 -8.95 2.49
C ASP A 201 1.84 -10.17 2.21
N ALA A 202 2.71 -10.54 3.16
CA ALA A 202 3.58 -11.70 3.04
C ALA A 202 2.81 -13.04 3.05
N PHE A 203 1.65 -13.10 3.68
CA PHE A 203 0.80 -14.28 3.71
C PHE A 203 0.43 -14.73 2.29
N GLY A 204 0.07 -13.81 1.39
CA GLY A 204 -0.33 -14.13 0.02
C GLY A 204 0.73 -14.91 -0.78
N PRO A 205 1.96 -14.40 -0.97
CA PRO A 205 3.02 -15.14 -1.66
C PRO A 205 3.39 -16.48 -1.02
N VAL A 206 3.30 -16.59 0.32
CA VAL A 206 3.59 -17.85 1.02
C VAL A 206 2.55 -18.91 0.67
N THR A 207 1.27 -18.56 0.70
CA THR A 207 0.17 -19.49 0.37
C THR A 207 0.13 -19.85 -1.10
N ASP A 208 0.40 -18.91 -1.99
CA ASP A 208 0.51 -19.10 -3.45
C ASP A 208 1.61 -20.13 -3.78
N ASN A 209 2.82 -19.92 -3.21
CA ASN A 209 3.91 -20.87 -3.39
C ASN A 209 3.61 -22.25 -2.76
N ALA A 210 2.96 -22.30 -1.60
CA ALA A 210 2.57 -23.54 -0.97
C ALA A 210 1.59 -24.34 -1.84
N GLY A 211 0.60 -23.66 -2.44
CA GLY A 211 -0.33 -24.24 -3.42
C GLY A 211 0.38 -24.80 -4.65
N GLY A 212 1.28 -23.99 -5.24
CA GLY A 212 2.07 -24.42 -6.39
C GLY A 212 2.96 -25.63 -6.11
N ILE A 213 3.63 -25.68 -4.94
CA ILE A 213 4.44 -26.83 -4.53
C ILE A 213 3.56 -28.07 -4.36
N ALA A 214 2.41 -27.94 -3.70
CA ALA A 214 1.48 -29.05 -3.46
C ALA A 214 0.96 -29.62 -4.80
N GLU A 215 0.68 -28.75 -5.78
CA GLU A 215 0.24 -29.16 -7.11
C GLU A 215 1.35 -29.86 -7.90
N MET A 216 2.51 -29.21 -8.03
CA MET A 216 3.63 -29.77 -8.80
C MET A 216 4.23 -31.03 -8.21
N SER A 217 4.07 -31.24 -6.90
CA SER A 217 4.52 -32.46 -6.19
C SER A 217 3.46 -33.56 -6.15
N GLU A 218 2.29 -33.35 -6.78
CA GLU A 218 1.17 -34.30 -6.81
C GLU A 218 0.77 -34.76 -5.40
N LEU A 219 0.72 -33.82 -4.43
CA LEU A 219 0.35 -34.13 -3.07
C LEU A 219 -1.13 -34.57 -2.96
N PRO A 220 -1.50 -35.35 -1.91
CA PRO A 220 -2.86 -35.82 -1.71
C PRO A 220 -3.90 -34.68 -1.73
N GLU A 221 -5.12 -34.99 -2.20
CA GLU A 221 -6.23 -34.02 -2.35
C GLU A 221 -6.56 -33.29 -1.05
N GLU A 222 -6.38 -33.93 0.12
CA GLU A 222 -6.59 -33.28 1.44
C GLU A 222 -5.62 -32.13 1.67
N VAL A 223 -4.36 -32.26 1.24
CA VAL A 223 -3.36 -31.19 1.31
C VAL A 223 -3.73 -30.08 0.34
N ARG A 224 -4.15 -30.45 -0.89
CA ARG A 224 -4.60 -29.48 -1.91
C ARG A 224 -5.79 -28.65 -1.43
N LYS A 225 -6.81 -29.26 -0.83
CA LYS A 225 -7.95 -28.53 -0.25
C LYS A 225 -7.52 -27.47 0.76
N THR A 226 -6.50 -27.77 1.55
CA THR A 226 -5.98 -26.83 2.54
C THR A 226 -5.20 -25.71 1.87
N THR A 227 -4.26 -26.03 0.97
CA THR A 227 -3.44 -25.02 0.29
C THR A 227 -4.27 -24.12 -0.62
N ASP A 228 -5.24 -24.67 -1.35
CA ASP A 228 -6.13 -23.89 -2.22
C ASP A 228 -7.02 -22.92 -1.43
N SER A 229 -7.51 -23.34 -0.26
CA SER A 229 -8.28 -22.47 0.65
C SER A 229 -7.42 -21.33 1.21
N LEU A 230 -6.15 -21.59 1.52
CA LEU A 230 -5.21 -20.59 1.98
C LEU A 230 -4.83 -19.61 0.85
N ASP A 231 -4.61 -20.12 -0.37
CA ASP A 231 -4.26 -19.30 -1.52
C ASP A 231 -5.41 -18.38 -1.96
N ALA A 232 -6.65 -18.86 -1.94
CA ALA A 232 -7.81 -18.02 -2.21
C ALA A 232 -7.90 -16.79 -1.30
N VAL A 233 -7.61 -16.96 0.00
CA VAL A 233 -7.51 -15.86 0.96
C VAL A 233 -6.26 -15.03 0.73
N GLY A 234 -5.14 -15.66 0.40
CA GLY A 234 -3.87 -14.99 0.06
C GLY A 234 -4.01 -14.00 -1.10
N ASN A 235 -4.79 -14.32 -2.11
CA ASN A 235 -5.08 -13.43 -3.21
C ASN A 235 -5.87 -12.19 -2.78
N THR A 236 -6.82 -12.34 -1.86
CA THR A 236 -7.56 -11.21 -1.27
C THR A 236 -6.66 -10.36 -0.38
N THR A 237 -5.79 -10.94 0.44
CA THR A 237 -4.87 -10.17 1.29
C THR A 237 -3.88 -9.35 0.49
N LYS A 238 -3.34 -9.88 -0.62
CA LYS A 238 -2.49 -9.13 -1.56
C LYS A 238 -3.19 -7.85 -2.07
N ALA A 239 -4.47 -7.94 -2.40
CA ALA A 239 -5.25 -6.79 -2.88
C ALA A 239 -5.54 -5.79 -1.75
N VAL A 240 -5.92 -6.27 -0.57
CA VAL A 240 -6.20 -5.45 0.62
C VAL A 240 -4.99 -4.62 1.02
N THR A 241 -3.80 -5.21 1.03
CA THR A 241 -2.55 -4.50 1.36
C THR A 241 -2.17 -3.46 0.32
N LYS A 242 -2.49 -3.68 -0.97
CA LYS A 242 -2.31 -2.66 -2.02
C LYS A 242 -3.30 -1.50 -1.88
N GLY A 243 -4.56 -1.76 -1.53
CA GLY A 243 -5.52 -0.71 -1.19
C GLY A 243 -5.03 0.19 -0.06
N TYR A 244 -4.50 -0.40 1.01
CA TYR A 244 -3.86 0.32 2.10
C TYR A 244 -2.65 1.16 1.64
N ALA A 245 -1.76 0.58 0.81
CA ALA A 245 -0.60 1.29 0.27
C ALA A 245 -1.01 2.50 -0.57
N ILE A 246 -2.05 2.38 -1.41
CA ILE A 246 -2.58 3.48 -2.23
C ILE A 246 -3.16 4.58 -1.34
N GLY A 247 -3.94 4.22 -0.31
CA GLY A 247 -4.54 5.18 0.62
C GLY A 247 -3.49 5.99 1.39
N SER A 248 -2.48 5.32 1.92
CA SER A 248 -1.38 5.98 2.63
C SER A 248 -0.50 6.82 1.70
N ALA A 249 -0.24 6.36 0.47
CA ALA A 249 0.52 7.12 -0.52
C ALA A 249 -0.21 8.40 -0.96
N GLY A 250 -1.54 8.35 -1.13
CA GLY A 250 -2.35 9.52 -1.47
C GLY A 250 -2.28 10.62 -0.41
N LEU A 251 -2.39 10.26 0.86
CA LEU A 251 -2.22 11.20 1.97
C LEU A 251 -0.76 11.64 2.12
N GLY A 252 0.20 10.70 1.98
CA GLY A 252 1.63 10.96 2.07
C GLY A 252 2.14 11.93 1.01
N ALA A 253 1.60 11.86 -0.21
CA ALA A 253 1.93 12.81 -1.28
C ALA A 253 1.59 14.27 -0.90
N LEU A 254 0.47 14.50 -0.21
CA LEU A 254 0.11 15.83 0.29
C LEU A 254 1.07 16.30 1.38
N VAL A 255 1.51 15.40 2.27
CA VAL A 255 2.48 15.74 3.32
C VAL A 255 3.84 16.10 2.71
N LEU A 256 4.31 15.31 1.72
CA LEU A 256 5.55 15.57 1.01
C LEU A 256 5.51 16.89 0.24
N PHE A 257 4.41 17.15 -0.45
CA PHE A 257 4.22 18.41 -1.17
C PHE A 257 4.17 19.59 -0.18
N GLY A 258 3.50 19.41 0.96
CA GLY A 258 3.45 20.42 2.00
C GLY A 258 4.80 20.67 2.65
N ALA A 259 5.62 19.67 2.88
CA ALA A 259 7.00 19.83 3.37
C ALA A 259 7.84 20.60 2.35
N TYR A 260 7.73 20.24 1.06
CA TYR A 260 8.43 20.94 -0.03
C TYR A 260 8.05 22.41 -0.14
N THR A 261 6.75 22.75 -0.06
CA THR A 261 6.30 24.15 -0.12
C THR A 261 6.75 24.93 1.11
N ALA A 262 6.70 24.34 2.30
CA ALA A 262 7.17 24.98 3.52
C ALA A 262 8.69 25.21 3.51
N ASP A 263 9.48 24.29 2.99
CA ASP A 263 10.92 24.46 2.77
C ASP A 263 11.21 25.62 1.80
N LEU A 264 10.51 25.69 0.68
CA LEU A 264 10.67 26.77 -0.29
C LEU A 264 10.36 28.14 0.32
N GLU A 265 9.27 28.25 1.08
CA GLU A 265 8.89 29.48 1.77
C GLU A 265 9.93 29.86 2.83
N TYR A 266 10.45 28.88 3.57
CA TYR A 266 11.52 29.10 4.55
C TYR A 266 12.79 29.64 3.89
N PHE A 267 13.28 28.98 2.83
CA PHE A 267 14.49 29.41 2.13
C PHE A 267 14.31 30.75 1.42
N ALA A 268 13.15 30.99 0.82
CA ALA A 268 12.86 32.29 0.20
C ALA A 268 12.81 33.43 1.23
N SER A 269 12.20 33.20 2.40
CA SER A 269 12.07 34.21 3.45
C SER A 269 13.40 34.51 4.15
N ASN A 270 14.33 33.56 4.20
CA ASN A 270 15.64 33.72 4.85
C ASN A 270 16.78 33.95 3.84
N ALA A 271 16.47 34.14 2.55
CA ALA A 271 17.46 34.32 1.50
C ALA A 271 18.15 35.68 1.61
N VAL A 272 19.46 35.68 1.49
CA VAL A 272 20.28 36.89 1.39
C VAL A 272 20.44 37.33 -0.07
N GLU A 273 20.66 38.63 -0.30
CA GLU A 273 20.89 39.17 -1.64
C GLU A 273 22.03 38.44 -2.35
N GLY A 274 21.78 37.98 -3.59
CA GLY A 274 22.73 37.17 -4.37
C GLY A 274 22.61 35.66 -4.17
N SER A 275 21.76 35.14 -3.26
CA SER A 275 21.47 33.72 -3.14
C SER A 275 20.43 33.28 -4.17
N TYR A 276 20.40 31.97 -4.50
CA TYR A 276 19.47 31.39 -5.47
C TYR A 276 17.98 31.63 -5.13
N PHE A 277 17.65 31.64 -3.86
CA PHE A 277 16.25 31.81 -3.38
C PHE A 277 15.84 33.27 -3.15
N PHE A 278 16.75 34.22 -3.33
CA PHE A 278 16.44 35.64 -3.12
C PHE A 278 15.40 36.15 -4.15
N GLY A 279 14.30 36.68 -3.64
CA GLY A 279 13.20 37.18 -4.49
C GLY A 279 12.32 36.11 -5.11
N VAL A 280 12.52 34.83 -4.77
CA VAL A 280 11.63 33.74 -5.20
C VAL A 280 10.32 33.85 -4.44
N ASN A 281 9.20 33.88 -5.17
CA ASN A 281 7.85 33.84 -4.61
C ASN A 281 7.17 32.57 -5.13
N PRO A 282 7.10 31.47 -4.33
CA PRO A 282 6.47 30.24 -4.77
C PRO A 282 4.98 30.43 -5.03
N ASP A 283 4.54 30.20 -6.27
CA ASP A 283 3.12 30.27 -6.65
C ASP A 283 2.68 28.91 -7.22
N PHE A 284 1.88 28.18 -6.47
CA PHE A 284 1.29 26.89 -6.81
C PHE A 284 -0.18 26.99 -7.21
N SER A 285 -0.65 28.19 -7.56
CA SER A 285 -2.04 28.38 -8.00
C SER A 285 -2.30 27.73 -9.36
N LEU A 286 -3.53 27.27 -9.58
CA LEU A 286 -3.96 26.69 -10.86
C LEU A 286 -4.03 27.75 -12.00
N SER A 287 -3.93 29.03 -11.67
CA SER A 287 -3.79 30.11 -12.64
C SER A 287 -2.38 30.19 -13.23
N ASN A 288 -1.39 29.61 -12.58
CA ASN A 288 -0.04 29.52 -13.09
C ASN A 288 0.07 28.39 -14.14
N PRO A 289 0.39 28.68 -15.41
CA PRO A 289 0.42 27.68 -16.47
C PRO A 289 1.48 26.59 -16.23
N TYR A 290 2.57 26.90 -15.54
CA TYR A 290 3.61 25.90 -15.21
C TYR A 290 3.09 24.85 -14.22
N VAL A 291 2.23 25.23 -13.29
CA VAL A 291 1.57 24.29 -12.36
C VAL A 291 0.67 23.34 -13.15
N VAL A 292 -0.13 23.87 -14.09
CA VAL A 292 -1.01 23.07 -14.96
C VAL A 292 -0.19 22.10 -15.82
N VAL A 293 0.92 22.56 -16.40
CA VAL A 293 1.85 21.68 -17.17
C VAL A 293 2.39 20.56 -16.26
N GLY A 294 2.82 20.88 -15.04
CA GLY A 294 3.29 19.90 -14.07
C GLY A 294 2.22 18.85 -13.73
N LEU A 295 0.97 19.28 -13.52
CA LEU A 295 -0.16 18.38 -13.26
C LEU A 295 -0.46 17.46 -14.46
N LEU A 296 -0.43 17.98 -15.69
CA LEU A 296 -0.63 17.18 -16.90
C LEU A 296 0.48 16.14 -17.09
N VAL A 297 1.74 16.52 -16.89
CA VAL A 297 2.88 15.59 -16.95
C VAL A 297 2.75 14.54 -15.83
N GLY A 298 2.48 14.97 -14.60
CA GLY A 298 2.26 14.06 -13.48
C GLY A 298 1.12 13.08 -13.72
N GLY A 299 -0.01 13.55 -14.27
CA GLY A 299 -1.16 12.71 -14.62
C GLY A 299 -0.88 11.74 -15.78
N MET A 300 0.00 12.08 -16.71
CA MET A 300 0.41 11.22 -17.82
C MET A 300 1.27 10.02 -17.35
N LEU A 301 2.15 10.22 -16.36
CA LEU A 301 3.15 9.23 -15.95
C LEU A 301 2.55 7.86 -15.56
N PRO A 302 1.47 7.77 -14.73
CA PRO A 302 0.86 6.49 -14.38
C PRO A 302 0.34 5.71 -15.61
N TYR A 303 -0.25 6.39 -16.58
CA TYR A 303 -0.75 5.76 -17.81
C TYR A 303 0.39 5.23 -18.68
N LEU A 304 1.45 6.04 -18.85
CA LEU A 304 2.64 5.62 -19.60
C LEU A 304 3.30 4.41 -18.94
N PHE A 305 3.49 4.46 -17.61
CA PHE A 305 4.07 3.36 -16.85
C PHE A 305 3.22 2.08 -16.94
N ALA A 306 1.89 2.22 -16.79
CA ALA A 306 0.96 1.10 -16.92
C ALA A 306 1.02 0.47 -18.32
N ALA A 307 1.05 1.28 -19.38
CA ALA A 307 1.16 0.79 -20.77
C ALA A 307 2.45 0.00 -21.01
N LEU A 308 3.59 0.51 -20.51
CA LEU A 308 4.88 -0.18 -20.59
C LEU A 308 4.86 -1.49 -19.81
N GLY A 309 4.29 -1.49 -18.60
CA GLY A 309 4.13 -2.67 -17.76
C GLY A 309 3.26 -3.72 -18.43
N MET A 310 2.09 -3.34 -18.92
CA MET A 310 1.16 -4.26 -19.62
C MET A 310 1.80 -4.87 -20.87
N THR A 311 2.53 -4.08 -21.67
CA THR A 311 3.26 -4.56 -22.85
C THR A 311 4.35 -5.56 -22.46
N ALA A 312 5.07 -5.31 -21.37
CA ALA A 312 6.11 -6.23 -20.89
C ALA A 312 5.51 -7.56 -20.40
N VAL A 313 4.43 -7.51 -19.63
CA VAL A 313 3.69 -8.70 -19.17
C VAL A 313 3.12 -9.48 -20.35
N GLY A 314 2.54 -8.79 -21.34
CA GLY A 314 2.01 -9.42 -22.55
C GLY A 314 3.10 -10.19 -23.33
N ARG A 315 4.30 -9.62 -23.47
CA ARG A 315 5.43 -10.30 -24.11
C ARG A 315 5.89 -11.52 -23.33
N ALA A 316 6.00 -11.42 -22.02
CA ALA A 316 6.39 -12.54 -21.16
C ALA A 316 5.34 -13.68 -21.23
N GLY A 317 4.05 -13.31 -21.12
CA GLY A 317 2.95 -14.27 -21.25
C GLY A 317 2.92 -14.98 -22.62
N SER A 318 3.14 -14.26 -23.71
CA SER A 318 3.23 -14.84 -25.05
C SER A 318 4.37 -15.85 -25.17
N ALA A 319 5.54 -15.54 -24.64
CA ALA A 319 6.69 -16.44 -24.64
C ALA A 319 6.42 -17.74 -23.86
N ILE A 320 5.74 -17.65 -22.71
CA ILE A 320 5.33 -18.83 -21.94
C ILE A 320 4.34 -19.68 -22.74
N VAL A 321 3.34 -19.07 -23.38
CA VAL A 321 2.35 -19.79 -24.21
C VAL A 321 3.02 -20.49 -25.36
N GLU A 322 3.99 -19.86 -26.03
CA GLU A 322 4.75 -20.47 -27.11
C GLU A 322 5.55 -21.69 -26.64
N GLU A 323 6.23 -21.59 -25.49
CA GLU A 323 6.97 -22.70 -24.91
C GLU A 323 6.05 -23.86 -24.50
N VAL A 324 4.92 -23.56 -23.85
CA VAL A 324 3.91 -24.60 -23.50
C VAL A 324 3.42 -25.32 -24.74
N ARG A 325 3.05 -24.59 -25.81
CA ARG A 325 2.60 -25.18 -27.09
C ARG A 325 3.68 -26.02 -27.74
N LYS A 326 4.94 -25.61 -27.65
CA LYS A 326 6.09 -26.36 -28.15
C LYS A 326 6.23 -27.69 -27.41
N GLN A 327 6.17 -27.67 -26.08
CA GLN A 327 6.27 -28.89 -25.27
C GLN A 327 5.13 -29.86 -25.56
N PHE A 328 3.89 -29.41 -25.70
CA PHE A 328 2.78 -30.26 -26.09
C PHE A 328 2.95 -30.89 -27.51
N LYS A 329 3.59 -30.16 -28.42
CA LYS A 329 3.87 -30.65 -29.76
C LYS A 329 5.02 -31.69 -29.77
N GLU A 330 6.07 -31.44 -29.01
CA GLU A 330 7.27 -32.29 -28.94
C GLU A 330 7.07 -33.51 -28.03
N LYS A 331 6.23 -33.40 -27.02
CA LYS A 331 5.92 -34.46 -26.03
C LYS A 331 4.41 -34.67 -25.92
N PRO A 332 3.76 -35.33 -26.86
CA PRO A 332 2.30 -35.55 -26.82
C PRO A 332 1.82 -36.29 -25.58
N GLY A 333 2.66 -37.11 -24.96
CA GLY A 333 2.37 -37.86 -23.74
C GLY A 333 2.14 -36.96 -22.48
N ILE A 334 2.42 -35.65 -22.54
CA ILE A 334 2.06 -34.73 -21.49
C ILE A 334 0.53 -34.70 -21.29
N MET A 335 -0.25 -34.76 -22.38
CA MET A 335 -1.72 -34.72 -22.31
C MET A 335 -2.32 -36.01 -21.74
N THR A 336 -1.60 -37.12 -21.79
CA THR A 336 -2.01 -38.44 -21.26
C THR A 336 -1.39 -38.76 -19.91
N GLY A 337 -0.46 -37.88 -19.43
CA GLY A 337 0.29 -38.12 -18.18
C GLY A 337 1.48 -39.07 -18.31
N GLU A 338 1.80 -39.52 -19.54
CA GLU A 338 2.94 -40.41 -19.83
C GLU A 338 4.28 -39.64 -19.78
N ASP A 339 4.28 -38.38 -20.27
CA ASP A 339 5.43 -37.51 -20.26
C ASP A 339 5.26 -36.39 -19.20
N LYS A 340 6.38 -35.98 -18.61
CA LYS A 340 6.38 -34.82 -17.68
C LYS A 340 6.73 -33.52 -18.40
N PRO A 341 6.01 -32.40 -18.11
CA PRO A 341 6.38 -31.08 -18.59
C PRO A 341 7.77 -30.67 -18.07
N ASP A 342 8.49 -29.87 -18.87
CA ASP A 342 9.74 -29.25 -18.44
C ASP A 342 9.48 -27.87 -17.83
N TYR A 343 9.30 -27.84 -16.53
CA TYR A 343 9.06 -26.60 -15.78
C TYR A 343 10.31 -25.71 -15.71
N THR A 344 11.51 -26.27 -15.84
CA THR A 344 12.76 -25.50 -15.84
C THR A 344 12.81 -24.58 -17.05
N CYS A 345 12.43 -25.09 -18.21
CA CYS A 345 12.36 -24.31 -19.43
C CYS A 345 11.36 -23.14 -19.32
N LEU A 346 10.20 -23.37 -18.71
CA LEU A 346 9.19 -22.32 -18.46
C LEU A 346 9.71 -21.21 -17.53
N LEU A 347 10.49 -21.57 -16.52
CA LEU A 347 11.08 -20.61 -15.59
C LEU A 347 12.11 -19.70 -16.29
N TYR A 348 12.93 -20.23 -17.20
CA TYR A 348 13.89 -19.44 -17.98
C TYR A 348 13.24 -18.59 -19.07
N THR A 349 12.08 -18.98 -19.58
CA THR A 349 11.34 -18.23 -20.59
C THR A 349 10.75 -16.93 -20.05
N SER A 350 10.54 -16.84 -18.72
CA SER A 350 10.09 -15.64 -18.01
C SER A 350 11.14 -15.15 -16.99
N PRO A 351 12.33 -14.70 -17.44
CA PRO A 351 13.39 -14.29 -16.53
C PRO A 351 12.99 -13.07 -15.70
N SER A 352 13.10 -13.21 -14.38
CA SER A 352 12.96 -12.08 -13.45
C SER A 352 14.10 -11.05 -13.67
N PRO A 353 13.84 -9.76 -13.48
CA PRO A 353 14.91 -8.75 -13.43
C PRO A 353 16.04 -9.07 -12.43
N ARG A 354 15.76 -9.86 -11.38
CA ARG A 354 16.76 -10.37 -10.43
C ARG A 354 17.72 -11.36 -11.08
N ASP A 355 17.24 -12.22 -11.95
CA ASP A 355 18.06 -13.25 -12.61
C ASP A 355 19.10 -12.62 -13.53
N LYS A 356 18.76 -11.51 -14.20
CA LYS A 356 19.70 -10.74 -15.01
C LYS A 356 20.78 -10.02 -14.19
N ARG A 357 20.53 -9.67 -12.94
CA ARG A 357 21.53 -9.10 -12.02
C ARG A 357 22.49 -10.15 -11.49
N GLN A 358 22.01 -11.34 -11.16
CA GLN A 358 22.85 -12.46 -10.72
C GLN A 358 23.78 -12.96 -11.83
N SER A 359 23.34 -12.99 -13.07
CA SER A 359 24.17 -13.38 -14.22
C SER A 359 25.28 -12.35 -14.58
N ARG A 360 25.24 -11.14 -14.01
CA ARG A 360 26.25 -10.08 -14.22
C ARG A 360 27.23 -9.94 -13.05
N MET A 361 27.10 -10.71 -11.98
CA MET A 361 28.15 -10.78 -10.97
C MET A 361 29.26 -11.69 -11.50
N PRO A 362 30.52 -11.21 -11.54
CA PRO A 362 31.64 -12.06 -11.92
C PRO A 362 31.75 -13.21 -10.91
N SER A 363 31.83 -14.43 -11.41
CA SER A 363 32.17 -15.61 -10.61
C SER A 363 33.67 -15.50 -10.24
N SER A 364 33.99 -14.61 -9.34
CA SER A 364 35.35 -14.52 -8.79
C SER A 364 35.28 -13.83 -7.44
N ALA A 365 35.18 -14.64 -6.43
CA ALA A 365 36.11 -14.65 -5.28
C ALA A 365 35.70 -15.79 -4.36
#